data_5536eea58ae47085b14a3f2b97dff875
#
_entry.id   5536eea58ae47085b14a3f2b97dff875
#
_cell.length_a   1.000
_cell.length_b   1.000
_cell.length_c   1.000
_cell.angle_alpha   90.00
_cell.angle_beta   90.00
_cell.angle_gamma   90.00
#
_symmetry.space_group_name_H-M   'P 1'
#
loop_
_entity.id
_entity.type
_entity.pdbx_description
1 polymer ?
#
loop_
_entity_poly.entity_id
_entity_poly.type
_entity_poly.pdbx_seq_one_letter_code
_entity_poly.pdbx_strand_id
1 'polypeptide(L)'
;INDDPVAVNDTDAVNEDATITKTGSEDDVLNDDTDADDSSSLTVTQIKKDGGSNSAVSSGSTYNSSGTSVTGTYGTLTIGADGSYTYVADQSAADDLDAGDTETDVFVYTVSDGTTTQTANLTITVTGVNDTPTAVDDTDAVNEDATITKTGSQDDVLNDDTDADDSASLNVSAIQPSGGSSSTVSSGTTYSNGTSVTGTYGTLTIGADGSYTY
;
A
#
# COMPACT_ATOMS: atom_id res chain seq x y z
N ILE A 1 21.94 30.28 -30.62
CA ILE A 1 22.58 29.84 -29.36
C ILE A 1 21.54 28.97 -28.71
N ASN A 2 21.93 27.77 -28.28
CA ASN A 2 21.01 26.90 -27.56
C ASN A 2 20.71 27.50 -26.19
N ASP A 3 19.45 27.63 -25.83
CA ASP A 3 19.01 27.93 -24.48
C ASP A 3 18.84 26.62 -23.68
N ASP A 4 18.81 26.68 -22.36
CA ASP A 4 18.61 25.51 -21.50
C ASP A 4 17.11 25.23 -21.33
N PRO A 5 16.65 23.97 -21.30
CA PRO A 5 15.28 23.67 -20.98
C PRO A 5 14.91 24.11 -19.55
N VAL A 6 13.65 24.45 -19.35
CA VAL A 6 13.09 24.79 -18.04
C VAL A 6 12.21 23.62 -17.60
N ALA A 7 12.69 22.85 -16.61
CA ALA A 7 11.96 21.74 -16.03
C ALA A 7 11.18 22.21 -14.79
N VAL A 8 9.92 21.82 -14.69
CA VAL A 8 8.96 22.18 -13.64
C VAL A 8 8.64 20.92 -12.80
N ASN A 9 8.45 21.08 -11.50
CA ASN A 9 8.14 19.95 -10.63
C ASN A 9 6.67 19.53 -10.78
N ASP A 10 6.44 18.22 -10.84
CA ASP A 10 5.13 17.59 -10.95
C ASP A 10 4.66 17.00 -9.63
N THR A 11 3.35 16.89 -9.48
CA THR A 11 2.73 16.21 -8.35
C THR A 11 1.55 15.36 -8.80
N ASP A 12 1.39 14.19 -8.19
CA ASP A 12 0.21 13.34 -8.38
C ASP A 12 -0.15 12.61 -7.09
N ALA A 13 -1.30 11.91 -7.07
CA ALA A 13 -1.77 11.19 -5.91
C ALA A 13 -2.42 9.86 -6.31
N VAL A 14 -2.28 8.87 -5.45
CA VAL A 14 -2.83 7.52 -5.64
C VAL A 14 -3.17 6.93 -4.27
N ASN A 15 -4.17 6.06 -4.21
CA ASN A 15 -4.36 5.20 -3.04
C ASN A 15 -3.35 4.03 -3.10
N GLU A 16 -3.01 3.47 -1.95
CA GLU A 16 -2.31 2.18 -1.94
C GLU A 16 -3.08 1.14 -2.77
N ASP A 17 -2.42 0.07 -3.18
CA ASP A 17 -2.95 -0.96 -4.08
C ASP A 17 -3.47 -0.45 -5.44
N ALA A 18 -3.40 0.85 -5.70
CA ALA A 18 -3.88 1.42 -6.94
C ALA A 18 -2.74 1.79 -7.90
N THR A 19 -3.14 2.08 -9.13
CA THR A 19 -2.24 2.48 -10.21
C THR A 19 -2.72 3.78 -10.83
N ILE A 20 -1.80 4.72 -11.04
CA ILE A 20 -2.02 5.88 -11.91
C ILE A 20 -1.20 5.75 -13.18
N THR A 21 -1.72 6.31 -14.26
CA THR A 21 -1.03 6.37 -15.55
C THR A 21 -1.25 7.74 -16.17
N LYS A 22 -0.18 8.36 -16.62
CA LYS A 22 -0.19 9.67 -17.29
C LYS A 22 0.49 9.57 -18.65
N THR A 23 -0.11 10.24 -19.62
CA THR A 23 0.37 10.25 -21.01
C THR A 23 0.30 11.67 -21.55
N GLY A 24 1.02 11.99 -22.61
CA GLY A 24 1.20 13.32 -23.19
C GLY A 24 -0.06 14.14 -23.50
N SER A 25 -1.25 13.59 -23.27
CA SER A 25 -2.53 14.30 -23.32
C SER A 25 -3.15 14.57 -21.94
N GLU A 26 -2.50 14.12 -20.86
CA GLU A 26 -3.07 14.06 -19.51
C GLU A 26 -2.03 14.36 -18.41
N ASP A 27 -1.33 15.48 -18.50
CA ASP A 27 -0.38 15.93 -17.48
C ASP A 27 0.73 14.92 -17.18
N ASP A 28 1.47 14.46 -18.21
CA ASP A 28 2.74 13.76 -18.00
C ASP A 28 3.84 14.75 -17.56
N VAL A 29 5.02 14.23 -17.18
CA VAL A 29 6.08 15.07 -16.60
C VAL A 29 6.71 16.10 -17.56
N LEU A 30 6.37 16.10 -18.84
CA LEU A 30 6.88 17.08 -19.82
C LEU A 30 5.83 18.15 -20.21
N ASN A 31 4.62 18.07 -19.68
CA ASN A 31 3.52 18.93 -20.14
C ASN A 31 3.71 20.42 -19.85
N ASP A 32 4.35 20.76 -18.77
CA ASP A 32 4.63 22.16 -18.36
C ASP A 32 6.12 22.50 -18.44
N ASP A 33 6.95 21.55 -18.88
CA ASP A 33 8.34 21.80 -19.22
C ASP A 33 8.45 22.59 -20.53
N THR A 34 9.36 23.52 -20.60
CA THR A 34 9.50 24.43 -21.76
C THR A 34 10.95 24.58 -22.19
N ASP A 35 11.12 24.98 -23.43
CA ASP A 35 12.39 25.42 -24.00
C ASP A 35 12.16 26.67 -24.84
N ALA A 36 13.13 27.60 -24.82
CA ALA A 36 13.01 28.86 -25.56
C ALA A 36 13.33 28.70 -27.05
N ASP A 37 13.97 27.59 -27.44
CA ASP A 37 14.29 27.29 -28.83
C ASP A 37 13.07 26.70 -29.58
N ASP A 38 12.61 27.37 -30.63
CA ASP A 38 11.36 27.06 -31.37
C ASP A 38 11.25 25.61 -31.92
N SER A 39 12.32 24.85 -31.94
CA SER A 39 12.35 23.49 -32.50
C SER A 39 12.76 22.43 -31.49
N SER A 40 12.90 22.80 -30.22
CA SER A 40 13.27 21.87 -29.18
C SER A 40 12.18 20.84 -28.94
N SER A 41 12.60 19.59 -28.84
CA SER A 41 11.73 18.46 -28.42
C SER A 41 12.27 17.92 -27.14
N LEU A 42 11.59 18.22 -26.05
CA LEU A 42 12.00 17.75 -24.72
C LEU A 42 11.80 16.25 -24.56
N THR A 43 12.75 15.61 -23.89
CA THR A 43 12.71 14.18 -23.60
C THR A 43 13.25 13.89 -22.21
N VAL A 44 12.67 12.90 -21.52
CA VAL A 44 13.25 12.36 -20.28
C VAL A 44 14.41 11.44 -20.64
N THR A 45 15.58 11.69 -20.05
CA THR A 45 16.80 10.92 -20.32
C THR A 45 17.29 10.11 -19.14
N GLN A 46 16.94 10.50 -17.93
CA GLN A 46 17.28 9.78 -16.69
C GLN A 46 16.17 9.90 -15.68
N ILE A 47 16.10 8.93 -14.78
CA ILE A 47 15.19 8.88 -13.63
C ILE A 47 15.90 8.26 -12.43
N LYS A 48 15.56 8.70 -11.23
CA LYS A 48 15.98 8.08 -9.96
C LYS A 48 14.95 8.35 -8.87
N LYS A 49 14.91 7.52 -7.85
CA LYS A 49 14.34 7.89 -6.55
C LYS A 49 15.20 9.00 -5.94
N ASP A 50 14.62 9.94 -5.20
CA ASP A 50 15.38 10.97 -4.48
C ASP A 50 16.44 10.32 -3.56
N GLY A 51 17.64 10.85 -3.58
CA GLY A 51 18.81 10.27 -2.90
C GLY A 51 19.39 9.01 -3.55
N GLY A 52 18.77 8.47 -4.60
CA GLY A 52 19.21 7.26 -5.30
C GLY A 52 20.18 7.51 -6.47
N SER A 53 20.50 6.44 -7.19
CA SER A 53 21.36 6.48 -8.39
C SER A 53 20.51 6.67 -9.64
N ASN A 54 21.04 7.42 -10.63
CA ASN A 54 20.39 7.63 -11.92
C ASN A 54 20.30 6.32 -12.72
N SER A 55 19.11 6.07 -13.29
CA SER A 55 18.82 5.07 -14.30
C SER A 55 18.57 5.76 -15.64
N ALA A 56 19.17 5.27 -16.70
CA ALA A 56 18.98 5.83 -18.04
C ALA A 56 17.58 5.47 -18.56
N VAL A 57 16.90 6.44 -19.17
CA VAL A 57 15.63 6.25 -19.89
C VAL A 57 15.95 6.10 -21.37
N SER A 58 15.48 5.00 -21.99
CA SER A 58 15.80 4.71 -23.40
C SER A 58 15.10 5.68 -24.33
N SER A 59 15.83 6.24 -25.29
CA SER A 59 15.27 7.15 -26.28
C SER A 59 14.10 6.51 -27.03
N GLY A 60 13.01 7.26 -27.20
CA GLY A 60 11.80 6.81 -27.88
C GLY A 60 10.95 5.80 -27.10
N SER A 61 11.28 5.55 -25.82
CA SER A 61 10.45 4.73 -24.94
C SER A 61 9.21 5.48 -24.49
N THR A 62 8.17 4.71 -24.15
CA THR A 62 6.98 5.14 -23.41
C THR A 62 6.88 4.30 -22.13
N TYR A 63 6.04 4.67 -21.18
CA TYR A 63 5.89 3.91 -19.95
C TYR A 63 5.56 2.42 -20.20
N ASN A 64 4.77 2.11 -21.24
CA ASN A 64 4.33 0.76 -21.59
C ASN A 64 5.17 0.06 -22.68
N SER A 65 6.20 0.74 -23.20
CA SER A 65 7.11 0.21 -24.23
C SER A 65 8.54 0.65 -23.95
N SER A 66 9.33 -0.27 -23.38
CA SER A 66 10.73 -0.04 -22.98
C SER A 66 10.93 1.11 -21.98
N GLY A 67 9.92 1.41 -21.17
CA GLY A 67 10.03 2.36 -20.05
C GLY A 67 11.05 1.89 -19.01
N THR A 68 11.54 2.84 -18.22
CA THR A 68 12.51 2.58 -17.16
C THR A 68 11.81 2.60 -15.81
N SER A 69 11.92 1.50 -15.05
CA SER A 69 11.30 1.37 -13.72
C SER A 69 12.27 1.73 -12.60
N VAL A 70 11.76 2.45 -11.60
CA VAL A 70 12.46 2.79 -10.37
C VAL A 70 11.53 2.52 -9.19
N THR A 71 11.99 1.73 -8.22
CA THR A 71 11.22 1.42 -7.01
C THR A 71 11.42 2.53 -5.98
N GLY A 72 10.31 3.09 -5.51
CA GLY A 72 10.19 4.06 -4.43
C GLY A 72 10.21 3.43 -3.04
N THR A 73 9.58 4.08 -2.09
CA THR A 73 9.30 3.54 -0.75
C THR A 73 7.95 2.83 -0.75
N TYR A 74 6.96 3.45 -1.38
CA TYR A 74 5.55 3.06 -1.35
C TYR A 74 5.09 2.43 -2.67
N GLY A 75 5.84 2.61 -3.78
CA GLY A 75 5.45 2.06 -5.06
C GLY A 75 6.57 2.04 -6.09
N THR A 76 6.21 1.59 -7.30
CA THR A 76 7.11 1.50 -8.44
C THR A 76 6.67 2.44 -9.55
N LEU A 77 7.57 3.37 -9.93
CA LEU A 77 7.40 4.25 -11.09
C LEU A 77 8.02 3.60 -12.33
N THR A 78 7.30 3.62 -13.46
CA THR A 78 7.86 3.31 -14.79
C THR A 78 7.61 4.49 -15.72
N ILE A 79 8.67 5.07 -16.28
CA ILE A 79 8.64 6.29 -17.08
C ILE A 79 9.23 6.07 -18.47
N GLY A 80 8.66 6.71 -19.48
CA GLY A 80 9.17 6.76 -20.85
C GLY A 80 9.94 8.04 -21.16
N ALA A 81 10.68 8.03 -22.26
CA ALA A 81 11.39 9.21 -22.75
C ALA A 81 10.41 10.31 -23.23
N ASP A 82 9.20 9.94 -23.57
CA ASP A 82 8.13 10.85 -23.96
C ASP A 82 7.43 11.56 -22.78
N GLY A 83 7.91 11.36 -21.54
CA GLY A 83 7.33 11.91 -20.32
C GLY A 83 6.20 11.08 -19.72
N SER A 84 5.62 10.16 -20.50
CA SER A 84 4.55 9.30 -20.00
C SER A 84 5.02 8.40 -18.85
N TYR A 85 4.17 8.16 -17.86
CA TYR A 85 4.52 7.28 -16.74
C TYR A 85 3.33 6.49 -16.19
N THR A 86 3.66 5.43 -15.49
CA THR A 86 2.75 4.73 -14.59
C THR A 86 3.41 4.60 -13.22
N TYR A 87 2.63 4.73 -12.17
CA TYR A 87 3.05 4.45 -10.81
C TYR A 87 2.06 3.46 -10.19
N VAL A 88 2.60 2.40 -9.60
CA VAL A 88 1.84 1.37 -8.89
C VAL A 88 2.26 1.45 -7.42
N ALA A 89 1.31 1.66 -6.54
CA ALA A 89 1.56 1.64 -5.09
C ALA A 89 1.55 0.17 -4.62
N ASP A 90 2.68 -0.53 -4.81
CA ASP A 90 2.84 -1.98 -4.72
C ASP A 90 3.89 -2.43 -3.69
N GLN A 91 4.31 -1.54 -2.81
CA GLN A 91 5.30 -1.86 -1.79
C GLN A 91 4.63 -2.07 -0.43
N SER A 92 5.13 -3.00 0.37
CA SER A 92 4.59 -3.29 1.71
C SER A 92 4.53 -2.07 2.65
N ALA A 93 5.36 -1.06 2.41
CA ALA A 93 5.27 0.20 3.16
C ALA A 93 4.03 1.04 2.78
N ALA A 94 3.40 0.76 1.64
CA ALA A 94 2.10 1.35 1.29
C ALA A 94 0.98 0.61 2.03
N ASP A 95 1.04 -0.73 2.06
CA ASP A 95 0.08 -1.59 2.76
C ASP A 95 0.07 -1.34 4.29
N ASP A 96 1.19 -0.84 4.85
CA ASP A 96 1.30 -0.47 6.28
C ASP A 96 0.60 0.87 6.63
N LEU A 97 0.07 1.62 5.65
CA LEU A 97 -0.58 2.92 5.88
C LEU A 97 -2.02 2.75 6.35
N ASP A 98 -2.34 3.27 7.53
CA ASP A 98 -3.72 3.30 8.00
C ASP A 98 -4.64 4.13 7.08
N ALA A 99 -5.92 3.81 7.08
CA ALA A 99 -6.93 4.50 6.27
C ALA A 99 -6.91 6.03 6.46
N GLY A 100 -6.51 6.75 5.41
CA GLY A 100 -6.42 8.20 5.36
C GLY A 100 -5.06 8.77 5.73
N ASP A 101 -4.10 7.96 6.14
CA ASP A 101 -2.71 8.37 6.26
C ASP A 101 -2.12 8.66 4.88
N THR A 102 -1.17 9.57 4.83
CA THR A 102 -0.55 9.98 3.57
C THR A 102 0.95 10.08 3.69
N GLU A 103 1.63 9.47 2.73
CA GLU A 103 3.08 9.54 2.60
C GLU A 103 3.47 9.86 1.15
N THR A 104 4.75 10.11 0.89
CA THR A 104 5.19 10.53 -0.44
C THR A 104 6.40 9.76 -0.95
N ASP A 105 6.36 9.39 -2.24
CA ASP A 105 7.54 9.06 -3.02
C ASP A 105 7.96 10.25 -3.88
N VAL A 106 9.26 10.53 -3.88
CA VAL A 106 9.84 11.59 -4.73
C VAL A 106 10.82 10.97 -5.71
N PHE A 107 10.58 11.22 -7.00
CA PHE A 107 11.46 10.83 -8.09
C PHE A 107 12.04 12.06 -8.77
N VAL A 108 13.33 11.99 -9.11
CA VAL A 108 14.02 13.07 -9.83
C VAL A 108 14.22 12.63 -11.27
N TYR A 109 13.61 13.31 -12.21
CA TYR A 109 13.82 13.07 -13.63
C TYR A 109 14.71 14.14 -14.27
N THR A 110 15.34 13.78 -15.38
CA THR A 110 16.22 14.66 -16.15
C THR A 110 15.63 14.88 -17.53
N VAL A 111 15.32 16.13 -17.83
CA VAL A 111 14.83 16.60 -19.14
C VAL A 111 16.00 17.04 -20.00
N SER A 112 15.92 16.78 -21.28
CA SER A 112 16.92 17.21 -22.28
C SER A 112 16.25 17.74 -23.55
N ASP A 113 16.81 18.79 -24.13
CA ASP A 113 16.56 19.32 -25.46
C ASP A 113 17.42 18.66 -26.57
N GLY A 114 18.28 17.68 -26.18
CA GLY A 114 19.27 17.03 -27.01
C GLY A 114 20.67 17.69 -26.96
N THR A 115 20.83 18.82 -26.30
CA THR A 115 22.08 19.57 -26.15
C THR A 115 22.44 19.80 -24.69
N THR A 116 21.49 20.24 -23.88
CA THR A 116 21.64 20.51 -22.45
C THR A 116 20.56 19.77 -21.65
N THR A 117 20.68 19.79 -20.33
CA THR A 117 19.76 19.06 -19.44
C THR A 117 19.41 19.87 -18.19
N GLN A 118 18.17 19.67 -17.72
CA GLN A 118 17.70 20.18 -16.42
C GLN A 118 17.01 19.05 -15.64
N THR A 119 16.81 19.23 -14.34
CA THR A 119 16.14 18.23 -13.50
C THR A 119 14.93 18.82 -12.80
N ALA A 120 13.90 18.00 -12.65
CA ALA A 120 12.76 18.32 -11.80
C ALA A 120 12.32 17.09 -11.00
N ASN A 121 11.39 17.29 -10.08
CA ASN A 121 10.86 16.24 -9.21
C ASN A 121 9.44 15.87 -9.64
N LEU A 122 9.16 14.59 -9.66
CA LEU A 122 7.80 14.05 -9.62
C LEU A 122 7.53 13.56 -8.19
N THR A 123 6.57 14.17 -7.51
CA THR A 123 6.15 13.78 -6.16
C THR A 123 4.81 13.07 -6.23
N ILE A 124 4.77 11.82 -5.80
CA ILE A 124 3.55 11.01 -5.71
C ILE A 124 3.12 10.93 -4.25
N THR A 125 1.91 11.38 -3.94
CA THR A 125 1.29 11.18 -2.64
C THR A 125 0.54 9.86 -2.63
N VAL A 126 0.89 8.95 -1.73
CA VAL A 126 0.19 7.68 -1.50
C VAL A 126 -0.71 7.84 -0.28
N THR A 127 -1.96 7.44 -0.41
CA THR A 127 -2.96 7.50 0.66
C THR A 127 -3.36 6.08 1.07
N GLY A 128 -3.28 5.78 2.35
CA GLY A 128 -3.72 4.52 2.95
C GLY A 128 -5.23 4.30 2.82
N VAL A 129 -5.61 3.06 2.63
CA VAL A 129 -7.00 2.57 2.60
C VAL A 129 -7.08 1.40 3.57
N ASN A 130 -8.14 1.27 4.33
CA ASN A 130 -8.26 0.17 5.28
C ASN A 130 -8.17 -1.20 4.60
N ASP A 131 -7.25 -2.01 5.05
CA ASP A 131 -7.13 -3.41 4.67
C ASP A 131 -8.11 -4.32 5.42
N THR A 132 -8.25 -5.53 4.93
CA THR A 132 -9.09 -6.55 5.57
C THR A 132 -8.22 -7.47 6.40
N PRO A 133 -8.54 -7.74 7.67
CA PRO A 133 -7.77 -8.69 8.47
C PRO A 133 -7.75 -10.09 7.85
N THR A 134 -6.63 -10.75 7.99
CA THR A 134 -6.43 -12.16 7.62
C THR A 134 -6.53 -13.01 8.87
N ALA A 135 -7.63 -13.79 8.97
CA ALA A 135 -7.84 -14.72 10.07
C ALA A 135 -7.25 -16.10 9.74
N VAL A 136 -6.64 -16.73 10.73
CA VAL A 136 -6.08 -18.09 10.69
C VAL A 136 -6.93 -19.03 11.55
N ASP A 137 -7.10 -20.28 11.09
CA ASP A 137 -7.89 -21.28 11.84
C ASP A 137 -7.14 -21.79 13.07
N ASP A 138 -7.78 -21.71 14.25
CA ASP A 138 -7.26 -22.23 15.51
C ASP A 138 -7.73 -23.65 15.83
N THR A 139 -6.90 -24.38 16.54
CA THR A 139 -7.26 -25.72 17.04
C THR A 139 -6.82 -25.89 18.48
N ASP A 140 -7.70 -26.48 19.31
CA ASP A 140 -7.35 -26.87 20.67
C ASP A 140 -7.98 -28.20 21.05
N ALA A 141 -7.53 -28.78 22.17
CA ALA A 141 -8.01 -30.06 22.65
C ALA A 141 -8.32 -30.01 24.15
N VAL A 142 -9.43 -30.62 24.55
CA VAL A 142 -9.83 -30.72 25.95
C VAL A 142 -10.35 -32.15 26.23
N ASN A 143 -10.04 -32.68 27.40
CA ASN A 143 -10.64 -33.94 27.84
C ASN A 143 -12.08 -33.73 28.32
N GLU A 144 -12.91 -34.75 28.25
CA GLU A 144 -14.22 -34.74 28.91
C GLU A 144 -14.10 -34.33 30.39
N ASP A 145 -15.09 -33.60 30.89
CA ASP A 145 -15.12 -33.06 32.26
C ASP A 145 -13.99 -32.05 32.61
N ALA A 146 -13.19 -31.62 31.61
CA ALA A 146 -12.16 -30.60 31.79
C ALA A 146 -12.59 -29.26 31.22
N THR A 147 -11.88 -28.22 31.59
CA THR A 147 -12.03 -26.85 31.05
C THR A 147 -10.69 -26.35 30.55
N ILE A 148 -10.66 -25.74 29.39
CA ILE A 148 -9.52 -24.98 28.91
C ILE A 148 -9.83 -23.49 28.96
N THR A 149 -8.81 -22.67 29.16
CA THR A 149 -8.90 -21.21 29.08
C THR A 149 -7.65 -20.70 28.38
N LYS A 150 -7.85 -19.86 27.40
CA LYS A 150 -6.79 -19.20 26.64
C LYS A 150 -6.95 -17.68 26.76
N THR A 151 -5.82 -17.01 26.84
CA THR A 151 -5.77 -15.53 26.96
C THR A 151 -4.65 -15.00 26.08
N GLY A 152 -4.68 -13.73 25.74
CA GLY A 152 -3.81 -13.05 24.77
C GLY A 152 -2.30 -13.24 24.87
N SER A 153 -1.82 -13.94 25.87
CA SER A 153 -0.42 -14.35 26.00
C SER A 153 -0.20 -15.86 25.76
N GLN A 154 -1.24 -16.59 25.36
CA GLN A 154 -1.22 -18.06 25.32
C GLN A 154 -2.13 -18.62 24.22
N ASP A 155 -1.81 -18.34 22.96
CA ASP A 155 -2.54 -18.92 21.83
C ASP A 155 -4.06 -18.76 21.96
N ASP A 156 -4.55 -17.53 22.12
CA ASP A 156 -5.96 -17.21 21.90
C ASP A 156 -6.25 -17.08 20.39
N VAL A 157 -7.50 -16.91 20.03
CA VAL A 157 -7.90 -16.96 18.60
C VAL A 157 -7.43 -15.77 17.76
N LEU A 158 -6.73 -14.79 18.30
CA LEU A 158 -6.19 -13.64 17.56
C LEU A 158 -4.66 -13.67 17.42
N ASN A 159 -3.99 -14.67 18.00
CA ASN A 159 -2.53 -14.65 18.12
C ASN A 159 -1.78 -14.76 16.79
N ASP A 160 -2.32 -15.43 15.80
CA ASP A 160 -1.74 -15.60 14.48
C ASP A 160 -2.58 -14.93 13.36
N ASP A 161 -3.63 -14.21 13.75
CA ASP A 161 -4.35 -13.31 12.87
C ASP A 161 -3.52 -12.06 12.60
N THR A 162 -3.62 -11.51 11.41
CA THR A 162 -2.85 -10.33 10.97
C THR A 162 -3.73 -9.33 10.24
N ASP A 163 -3.29 -8.10 10.25
CA ASP A 163 -3.81 -7.01 9.44
C ASP A 163 -2.62 -6.27 8.84
N ALA A 164 -2.74 -5.74 7.62
CA ALA A 164 -1.65 -5.01 6.99
C ALA A 164 -1.56 -3.58 7.52
N ASP A 165 -2.67 -2.98 7.95
CA ASP A 165 -2.67 -1.65 8.57
C ASP A 165 -1.81 -1.63 9.85
N ASP A 166 -0.85 -0.70 9.94
CA ASP A 166 0.19 -0.66 10.99
C ASP A 166 -0.36 -0.46 12.41
N SER A 167 -1.50 0.21 12.57
CA SER A 167 -2.18 0.42 13.85
C SER A 167 -3.41 -0.45 14.06
N ALA A 168 -3.65 -1.43 13.19
CA ALA A 168 -4.82 -2.30 13.29
C ALA A 168 -4.89 -3.02 14.65
N SER A 169 -6.07 -3.01 15.24
CA SER A 169 -6.37 -3.72 16.49
C SER A 169 -7.47 -4.73 16.25
N LEU A 170 -7.06 -5.99 16.11
CA LEU A 170 -7.98 -7.09 15.83
C LEU A 170 -8.91 -7.38 17.01
N ASN A 171 -10.16 -7.71 16.69
CA ASN A 171 -11.18 -8.05 17.67
C ASN A 171 -12.10 -9.14 17.13
N VAL A 172 -12.48 -10.08 17.99
CA VAL A 172 -13.58 -11.00 17.69
C VAL A 172 -14.90 -10.24 17.74
N SER A 173 -15.58 -10.12 16.62
CA SER A 173 -16.86 -9.40 16.50
C SER A 173 -18.08 -10.30 16.63
N ALA A 174 -17.94 -11.58 16.30
CA ALA A 174 -19.04 -12.56 16.38
C ALA A 174 -18.51 -13.97 16.52
N ILE A 175 -19.34 -14.85 17.06
CA ILE A 175 -19.09 -16.31 17.19
C ILE A 175 -20.33 -17.08 16.78
N GLN A 176 -20.15 -18.24 16.15
CA GLN A 176 -21.24 -19.19 15.88
C GLN A 176 -20.78 -20.64 15.98
N PRO A 177 -21.60 -21.55 16.47
CA PRO A 177 -21.33 -22.98 16.36
C PRO A 177 -21.56 -23.43 14.91
N SER A 178 -20.87 -24.48 14.48
CA SER A 178 -21.04 -25.03 13.13
C SER A 178 -22.52 -25.31 12.83
N GLY A 179 -23.05 -24.72 11.75
CA GLY A 179 -24.46 -24.84 11.34
C GLY A 179 -25.45 -24.08 12.23
N GLY A 180 -24.99 -23.32 13.23
CA GLY A 180 -25.82 -22.50 14.12
C GLY A 180 -25.98 -21.07 13.66
N SER A 181 -26.60 -20.24 14.52
CA SER A 181 -26.74 -18.80 14.31
C SER A 181 -25.56 -18.06 14.92
N SER A 182 -25.17 -16.97 14.27
CA SER A 182 -24.14 -16.04 14.75
C SER A 182 -24.63 -15.27 16.00
N SER A 183 -23.73 -15.09 16.97
CA SER A 183 -23.92 -14.28 18.18
C SER A 183 -22.86 -13.20 18.21
N THR A 184 -23.26 -11.94 18.39
CA THR A 184 -22.34 -10.80 18.47
C THR A 184 -21.48 -10.87 19.73
N VAL A 185 -20.19 -10.64 19.60
CA VAL A 185 -19.27 -10.44 20.74
C VAL A 185 -19.12 -8.95 20.98
N SER A 186 -19.40 -8.50 22.21
CA SER A 186 -19.34 -7.09 22.56
C SER A 186 -17.90 -6.60 22.69
N SER A 187 -17.61 -5.43 22.11
CA SER A 187 -16.27 -4.80 22.21
C SER A 187 -15.82 -4.64 23.67
N GLY A 188 -14.51 -4.81 23.90
CA GLY A 188 -13.89 -4.67 25.23
C GLY A 188 -14.17 -5.81 26.21
N THR A 189 -14.74 -6.94 25.75
CA THR A 189 -14.96 -8.12 26.57
C THR A 189 -13.77 -9.07 26.56
N THR A 190 -13.62 -9.83 27.62
CA THR A 190 -12.73 -10.97 27.78
C THR A 190 -13.57 -12.24 27.92
N TYR A 191 -12.95 -13.42 27.97
CA TYR A 191 -13.67 -14.68 28.22
C TYR A 191 -14.54 -14.64 29.49
N SER A 192 -14.16 -13.84 30.51
CA SER A 192 -14.87 -13.78 31.79
C SER A 192 -16.24 -13.06 31.72
N ASN A 193 -16.44 -12.21 30.72
CA ASN A 193 -17.68 -11.49 30.45
C ASN A 193 -18.05 -11.51 28.96
N GLY A 194 -17.52 -12.46 28.23
CA GLY A 194 -17.70 -12.66 26.81
C GLY A 194 -19.04 -13.24 26.41
N THR A 195 -19.16 -13.57 25.14
CA THR A 195 -20.35 -14.18 24.52
C THR A 195 -20.22 -15.70 24.52
N SER A 196 -21.25 -16.39 24.99
CA SER A 196 -21.28 -17.86 25.05
C SER A 196 -22.12 -18.46 23.94
N VAL A 197 -21.59 -19.53 23.33
CA VAL A 197 -22.33 -20.39 22.39
C VAL A 197 -22.18 -21.85 22.82
N THR A 198 -23.26 -22.61 22.70
CA THR A 198 -23.29 -24.04 23.05
C THR A 198 -23.06 -24.86 21.79
N GLY A 199 -21.99 -25.64 21.78
CA GLY A 199 -21.72 -26.66 20.75
C GLY A 199 -22.29 -28.02 21.15
N THR A 200 -21.91 -29.06 20.42
CA THR A 200 -22.40 -30.43 20.66
C THR A 200 -21.85 -31.01 21.97
N TYR A 201 -20.64 -30.67 22.36
CA TYR A 201 -19.93 -31.30 23.47
C TYR A 201 -19.61 -30.35 24.64
N GLY A 202 -19.85 -29.05 24.47
CA GLY A 202 -19.55 -28.09 25.51
C GLY A 202 -20.04 -26.69 25.17
N THR A 203 -19.69 -25.73 26.02
CA THR A 203 -20.01 -24.30 25.81
C THR A 203 -18.73 -23.51 25.71
N LEU A 204 -18.57 -22.78 24.61
CA LEU A 204 -17.49 -21.81 24.40
C LEU A 204 -17.94 -20.44 24.83
N THR A 205 -17.15 -19.78 25.66
CA THR A 205 -17.31 -18.35 25.98
C THR A 205 -16.08 -17.61 25.49
N ILE A 206 -16.25 -16.60 24.64
CA ILE A 206 -15.19 -15.86 24.00
C ILE A 206 -15.36 -14.34 24.23
N GLY A 207 -14.24 -13.65 24.45
CA GLY A 207 -14.15 -12.21 24.51
C GLY A 207 -13.76 -11.58 23.17
N ALA A 208 -14.00 -10.27 23.07
CA ALA A 208 -13.55 -9.51 21.90
C ALA A 208 -12.02 -9.46 21.78
N ASP A 209 -11.31 -9.64 22.89
CA ASP A 209 -9.85 -9.72 22.95
C ASP A 209 -9.28 -11.07 22.50
N GLY A 210 -10.08 -11.96 21.93
CA GLY A 210 -9.68 -13.30 21.47
C GLY A 210 -9.60 -14.35 22.55
N SER A 211 -9.59 -13.95 23.83
CA SER A 211 -9.55 -14.90 24.96
C SER A 211 -10.81 -15.76 25.02
N TYR A 212 -10.67 -17.03 25.39
CA TYR A 212 -11.82 -17.92 25.49
C TYR A 212 -11.69 -18.97 26.59
N THR A 213 -12.83 -19.56 26.92
CA THR A 213 -12.93 -20.78 27.79
C THR A 213 -13.91 -21.75 27.18
N TYR A 214 -13.59 -23.04 27.25
CA TYR A 214 -14.45 -24.12 26.80
C TYR A 214 -14.50 -25.22 27.82
#